data_17c3d53e4c7b6b4557da63e5e0752a58
#
_entry.id   17c3d53e4c7b6b4557da63e5e0752a58
#
_cell.length_a   1.000
_cell.length_b   1.000
_cell.length_c   1.000
_cell.angle_alpha   90.00
_cell.angle_beta   90.00
_cell.angle_gamma   90.00
#
_symmetry.space_group_name_H-M   'P 1'
#
loop_
_entity.id
_entity.type
_entity.pdbx_description
1 polymer ?
#
loop_
_entity_poly.entity_id
_entity_poly.type
_entity_poly.pdbx_seq_one_letter_code
_entity_poly.pdbx_strand_id
1 'polypeptide(L)'
;MNSIPAEPVVSSTAFCPFPLSNLMSQAIADLGFESPTPVQSAVWNIWASAGEAHPNLMVSSQTGSGKTLAFLLPVIESIEQIRKDVANQRKTAAHAEQGASKRPSGKRRNPFNPRHFVTPQPRALVLCPTRELAQQVANDAINLVRAGKGPRVACLVGGMPYAVQM
;
A
#
# COMPACT_ATOMS: atom_id res chain seq x y z
N MET A 1 -22.65 19.41 29.46
CA MET A 1 -21.25 19.04 29.19
C MET A 1 -21.23 17.55 28.94
N ASN A 2 -21.34 17.14 27.68
CA ASN A 2 -21.31 15.72 27.30
C ASN A 2 -19.88 15.40 26.83
N SER A 3 -19.16 14.67 27.65
CA SER A 3 -17.85 14.10 27.30
C SER A 3 -18.10 12.92 26.37
N ILE A 4 -17.67 13.04 25.12
CA ILE A 4 -17.59 11.93 24.17
C ILE A 4 -16.48 11.01 24.68
N PRO A 5 -16.71 9.71 24.90
CA PRO A 5 -15.64 8.80 25.27
C PRO A 5 -14.68 8.67 24.06
N ALA A 6 -13.39 8.92 24.31
CA ALA A 6 -12.34 8.67 23.34
C ALA A 6 -12.33 7.17 22.98
N GLU A 7 -12.53 6.84 21.72
CA GLU A 7 -12.34 5.48 21.23
C GLU A 7 -10.91 5.01 21.52
N PRO A 8 -10.70 3.75 21.91
CA PRO A 8 -9.38 3.23 22.16
C PRO A 8 -8.58 3.22 20.85
N VAL A 9 -7.57 4.08 20.76
CA VAL A 9 -6.54 4.02 19.73
C VAL A 9 -5.79 2.72 19.98
N VAL A 10 -6.13 1.69 19.22
CA VAL A 10 -5.36 0.43 19.20
C VAL A 10 -3.96 0.82 18.75
N SER A 11 -2.98 0.74 19.65
CA SER A 11 -1.61 1.09 19.34
C SER A 11 -1.11 0.13 18.27
N SER A 12 -0.81 0.64 17.08
CA SER A 12 -0.39 -0.11 15.89
C SER A 12 0.84 -1.00 16.11
N THR A 13 1.58 -0.79 17.17
CA THR A 13 2.73 -1.59 17.61
C THR A 13 2.36 -2.96 18.18
N ALA A 14 1.09 -3.22 18.48
CA ALA A 14 0.66 -4.51 19.03
C ALA A 14 0.42 -5.58 17.95
N PHE A 15 0.14 -5.18 16.69
CA PHE A 15 -0.19 -6.12 15.61
C PHE A 15 1.05 -6.57 14.82
N CYS A 16 2.01 -5.70 14.56
CA CYS A 16 3.23 -6.05 13.82
C CYS A 16 4.46 -5.33 14.40
N PRO A 17 5.70 -5.86 14.15
CA PRO A 17 6.94 -5.34 14.73
C PRO A 17 7.47 -4.07 14.05
N PHE A 18 6.79 -3.54 13.05
CA PHE A 18 7.15 -2.30 12.37
C PHE A 18 5.98 -1.29 12.41
N PRO A 19 6.28 0.02 12.32
CA PRO A 19 5.25 1.04 12.36
C PRO A 19 4.33 0.94 11.12
N LEU A 20 3.03 0.96 11.36
CA LEU A 20 2.01 1.00 10.32
C LEU A 20 1.59 2.42 10.02
N SER A 21 1.36 2.71 8.76
CA SER A 21 0.68 3.94 8.35
C SER A 21 -0.77 3.94 8.84
N ASN A 22 -1.36 5.12 9.00
CA ASN A 22 -2.77 5.25 9.38
C ASN A 22 -3.70 4.47 8.43
N LEU A 23 -3.33 4.41 7.14
CA LEU A 23 -4.06 3.64 6.14
C LEU A 23 -4.09 2.15 6.49
N MET A 24 -2.93 1.57 6.81
CA MET A 24 -2.84 0.15 7.14
C MET A 24 -3.45 -0.18 8.49
N SER A 25 -3.25 0.68 9.48
CA SER A 25 -3.87 0.51 10.81
C SER A 25 -5.40 0.49 10.70
N GLN A 26 -5.98 1.41 9.92
CA GLN A 26 -7.42 1.45 9.68
C GLN A 26 -7.90 0.21 8.93
N ALA A 27 -7.19 -0.20 7.87
CA ALA A 27 -7.56 -1.37 7.08
C ALA A 27 -7.54 -2.67 7.90
N ILE A 28 -6.54 -2.84 8.78
CA ILE A 28 -6.44 -4.00 9.68
C ILE A 28 -7.62 -4.03 10.66
N ALA A 29 -7.97 -2.88 11.24
CA ALA A 29 -9.11 -2.75 12.13
C ALA A 29 -10.44 -3.03 11.40
N ASP A 30 -10.64 -2.44 10.23
CA ASP A 30 -11.86 -2.63 9.42
C ASP A 30 -12.04 -4.09 8.95
N LEU A 31 -10.93 -4.81 8.73
CA LEU A 31 -10.94 -6.23 8.36
C LEU A 31 -11.06 -7.17 9.58
N GLY A 32 -11.05 -6.63 10.79
CA GLY A 32 -11.21 -7.41 12.02
C GLY A 32 -10.03 -8.30 12.38
N PHE A 33 -8.82 -7.94 11.95
CA PHE A 33 -7.61 -8.67 12.34
C PHE A 33 -7.16 -8.27 13.75
N GLU A 34 -7.30 -9.18 14.70
CA GLU A 34 -6.97 -8.93 16.11
C GLU A 34 -5.51 -9.27 16.44
N SER A 35 -4.98 -10.34 15.84
CA SER A 35 -3.61 -10.81 16.10
C SER A 35 -3.00 -11.43 14.85
N PRO A 36 -1.67 -11.35 14.69
CA PRO A 36 -0.98 -11.97 13.56
C PRO A 36 -0.94 -13.48 13.68
N THR A 37 -1.00 -14.17 12.54
CA THR A 37 -0.75 -15.60 12.49
C THR A 37 0.73 -15.90 12.66
N PRO A 38 1.12 -17.17 13.01
CA PRO A 38 2.53 -17.53 13.17
C PRO A 38 3.38 -17.23 11.92
N VAL A 39 2.85 -17.44 10.70
CA VAL A 39 3.58 -17.15 9.47
C VAL A 39 3.73 -15.65 9.24
N GLN A 40 2.73 -14.85 9.58
CA GLN A 40 2.80 -13.39 9.51
C GLN A 40 3.85 -12.85 10.47
N SER A 41 3.82 -13.29 11.74
CA SER A 41 4.82 -12.91 12.74
C SER A 41 6.23 -13.27 12.31
N ALA A 42 6.46 -14.46 11.78
CA ALA A 42 7.77 -14.90 11.31
C ALA A 42 8.30 -14.00 10.16
N VAL A 43 7.47 -13.77 9.14
CA VAL A 43 7.85 -12.93 7.99
C VAL A 43 8.09 -11.48 8.42
N TRP A 44 7.23 -10.92 9.24
CA TRP A 44 7.33 -9.52 9.67
C TRP A 44 8.50 -9.25 10.61
N ASN A 45 8.87 -10.20 11.45
CA ASN A 45 10.07 -10.09 12.27
C ASN A 45 11.35 -10.07 11.43
N ILE A 46 11.44 -10.92 10.39
CA ILE A 46 12.56 -10.89 9.45
C ILE A 46 12.59 -9.57 8.69
N TRP A 47 11.43 -9.10 8.21
CA TRP A 47 11.30 -7.83 7.50
C TRP A 47 11.75 -6.64 8.37
N ALA A 48 11.28 -6.58 9.61
CA ALA A 48 11.64 -5.52 10.55
C ALA A 48 13.14 -5.52 10.91
N SER A 49 13.75 -6.70 11.00
CA SER A 49 15.17 -6.86 11.34
C SER A 49 16.10 -6.52 10.18
N ALA A 50 15.63 -6.59 8.93
CA ALA A 50 16.45 -6.39 7.74
C ALA A 50 16.75 -4.91 7.42
N GLY A 51 16.04 -3.96 8.03
CA GLY A 51 16.19 -2.53 7.76
C GLY A 51 15.91 -2.20 6.30
N GLU A 52 16.79 -1.43 5.65
CA GLU A 52 16.66 -1.05 4.23
C GLU A 52 16.96 -2.19 3.25
N ALA A 53 17.67 -3.22 3.68
CA ALA A 53 18.01 -4.39 2.86
C ALA A 53 16.86 -5.39 2.89
N HIS A 54 15.88 -5.22 2.03
CA HIS A 54 14.73 -6.13 1.92
C HIS A 54 15.21 -7.57 1.62
N PRO A 55 15.00 -8.54 2.53
CA PRO A 55 15.51 -9.89 2.36
C PRO A 55 14.70 -10.65 1.30
N ASN A 56 15.38 -11.53 0.57
CA ASN A 56 14.69 -12.54 -0.23
C ASN A 56 14.17 -13.64 0.70
N LEU A 57 12.87 -13.89 0.69
CA LEU A 57 12.23 -14.86 1.56
C LEU A 57 11.54 -15.95 0.75
N MET A 58 11.71 -17.20 1.20
CA MET A 58 10.92 -18.33 0.75
C MET A 58 10.05 -18.78 1.92
N VAL A 59 8.73 -18.72 1.74
CA VAL A 59 7.77 -19.02 2.82
C VAL A 59 6.89 -20.17 2.40
N SER A 60 6.95 -21.27 3.16
CA SER A 60 6.06 -22.43 3.00
C SER A 60 5.16 -22.56 4.23
N SER A 61 3.85 -22.64 4.00
CA SER A 61 2.87 -22.90 5.05
C SER A 61 1.55 -23.38 4.43
N GLN A 62 0.68 -23.94 5.24
CA GLN A 62 -0.61 -24.46 4.79
C GLN A 62 -1.50 -23.38 4.15
N THR A 63 -2.48 -23.78 3.32
CA THR A 63 -3.54 -22.89 2.83
C THR A 63 -4.35 -22.35 4.00
N GLY A 64 -4.77 -21.08 3.94
CA GLY A 64 -5.50 -20.44 5.03
C GLY A 64 -4.63 -19.93 6.19
N SER A 65 -3.32 -20.12 6.16
CA SER A 65 -2.41 -19.66 7.24
C SER A 65 -2.16 -18.14 7.25
N GLY A 66 -2.71 -17.38 6.30
CA GLY A 66 -2.53 -15.92 6.22
C GLY A 66 -1.31 -15.45 5.42
N LYS A 67 -0.75 -16.30 4.54
CA LYS A 67 0.42 -15.95 3.69
C LYS A 67 0.21 -14.67 2.87
N THR A 68 -0.98 -14.47 2.33
CA THR A 68 -1.30 -13.30 1.49
C THR A 68 -1.03 -12.00 2.25
N LEU A 69 -1.55 -11.88 3.46
CA LEU A 69 -1.30 -10.70 4.29
C LEU A 69 0.15 -10.62 4.75
N ALA A 70 0.81 -11.76 4.97
CA ALA A 70 2.20 -11.79 5.40
C ALA A 70 3.14 -11.04 4.44
N PHE A 71 2.91 -11.11 3.11
CA PHE A 71 3.72 -10.36 2.14
C PHE A 71 3.08 -9.04 1.69
N LEU A 72 1.75 -8.96 1.60
CA LEU A 72 1.08 -7.74 1.15
C LEU A 72 1.28 -6.57 2.11
N LEU A 73 1.18 -6.81 3.41
CA LEU A 73 1.27 -5.74 4.41
C LEU A 73 2.61 -4.99 4.35
N PRO A 74 3.78 -5.64 4.45
CA PRO A 74 5.06 -4.94 4.38
C PRO A 74 5.32 -4.30 3.01
N VAL A 75 4.87 -4.93 1.91
CA VAL A 75 5.02 -4.35 0.56
C VAL A 75 4.20 -3.07 0.41
N ILE A 76 2.94 -3.08 0.83
CA ILE A 76 2.08 -1.89 0.73
C ILE A 76 2.60 -0.79 1.66
N GLU A 77 3.05 -1.12 2.87
CA GLU A 77 3.61 -0.14 3.81
C GLU A 77 4.87 0.53 3.24
N SER A 78 5.77 -0.25 2.62
CA SER A 78 6.95 0.31 1.94
C SER A 78 6.57 1.26 0.80
N ILE A 79 5.56 0.92 0.01
CA ILE A 79 5.07 1.79 -1.06
C ILE A 79 4.48 3.09 -0.46
N GLU A 80 3.71 3.00 0.63
CA GLU A 80 3.16 4.17 1.31
C GLU A 80 4.24 5.08 1.87
N GLN A 81 5.31 4.51 2.44
CA GLN A 81 6.43 5.28 2.93
C GLN A 81 7.13 6.04 1.79
N ILE A 82 7.46 5.37 0.70
CA ILE A 82 8.06 6.01 -0.49
C ILE A 82 7.15 7.13 -1.02
N ARG A 83 5.82 6.93 -1.04
CA ARG A 83 4.87 7.97 -1.48
C ARG A 83 4.88 9.20 -0.58
N LYS A 84 4.96 8.99 0.74
CA LYS A 84 5.07 10.09 1.72
C LYS A 84 6.36 10.87 1.52
N ASP A 85 7.48 10.18 1.34
CA ASP A 85 8.78 10.80 1.16
C ASP A 85 8.84 11.65 -0.12
N VAL A 86 8.35 11.11 -1.24
CA VAL A 86 8.22 11.86 -2.50
C VAL A 86 7.29 13.07 -2.35
N ALA A 87 6.18 12.94 -1.61
CA ALA A 87 5.27 14.05 -1.37
C ALA A 87 5.91 15.15 -0.51
N ASN A 88 6.68 14.77 0.50
CA ASN A 88 7.41 15.70 1.36
C ASN A 88 8.52 16.44 0.58
N GLN A 89 9.30 15.71 -0.22
CA GLN A 89 10.32 16.33 -1.09
C GLN A 89 9.73 17.34 -2.06
N ARG A 90 8.55 17.05 -2.64
CA ARG A 90 7.85 18.00 -3.52
C ARG A 90 7.35 19.24 -2.77
N LYS A 91 6.94 19.10 -1.52
CA LYS A 91 6.51 20.25 -0.69
C LYS A 91 7.72 21.12 -0.34
N THR A 92 8.85 20.54 0.07
CA THR A 92 10.07 21.30 0.39
C THR A 92 10.62 22.01 -0.84
N ALA A 93 10.66 21.36 -2.00
CA ALA A 93 11.05 22.00 -3.25
C ALA A 93 10.12 23.16 -3.64
N ALA A 94 8.80 22.97 -3.48
CA ALA A 94 7.82 24.03 -3.77
C ALA A 94 7.92 25.23 -2.80
N HIS A 95 8.32 25.00 -1.55
CA HIS A 95 8.59 26.09 -0.60
C HIS A 95 9.88 26.83 -0.93
N ALA A 96 10.90 26.15 -1.44
CA ALA A 96 12.15 26.79 -1.88
C ALA A 96 11.96 27.66 -3.14
N GLU A 97 11.01 27.31 -4.01
CA GLU A 97 10.70 28.06 -5.23
C GLU A 97 9.70 29.21 -5.04
N GLN A 98 9.05 29.35 -3.87
CA GLN A 98 8.04 30.41 -3.61
C GLN A 98 8.63 31.82 -3.50
N GLY A 99 9.96 32.01 -3.70
CA GLY A 99 10.58 33.33 -3.94
C GLY A 99 10.45 33.85 -5.36
N ALA A 100 9.97 33.06 -6.33
CA ALA A 100 9.90 33.46 -7.73
C ALA A 100 8.57 32.98 -8.37
N SER A 101 7.69 33.95 -8.61
CA SER A 101 6.61 33.93 -9.61
C SER A 101 5.37 33.08 -9.32
N LYS A 102 4.21 33.76 -9.34
CA LYS A 102 2.84 33.22 -9.37
C LYS A 102 2.71 32.13 -10.43
N ARG A 103 2.36 30.91 -10.02
CA ARG A 103 1.95 29.85 -10.96
C ARG A 103 0.72 30.33 -11.76
N PRO A 104 0.74 30.28 -13.10
CA PRO A 104 -0.47 30.51 -13.88
C PRO A 104 -1.48 29.44 -13.48
N SER A 105 -2.75 29.84 -13.25
CA SER A 105 -3.86 28.93 -12.96
C SER A 105 -4.07 28.03 -14.19
N GLY A 106 -3.38 26.88 -14.20
CA GLY A 106 -3.38 25.98 -15.33
C GLY A 106 -4.73 25.28 -15.45
N LYS A 107 -5.35 25.37 -16.64
CA LYS A 107 -6.46 24.52 -17.07
C LYS A 107 -6.19 23.08 -16.63
N ARG A 108 -7.21 22.38 -16.07
CA ARG A 108 -7.13 20.96 -15.72
C ARG A 108 -6.43 20.20 -16.86
N ARG A 109 -5.31 19.58 -16.57
CA ARG A 109 -4.57 18.78 -17.56
C ARG A 109 -5.46 17.61 -17.98
N ASN A 110 -5.75 17.51 -19.28
CA ASN A 110 -6.47 16.37 -19.83
C ASN A 110 -5.59 15.12 -19.73
N PRO A 111 -5.98 14.08 -18.94
CA PRO A 111 -5.16 12.88 -18.76
C PRO A 111 -5.00 12.06 -20.06
N PHE A 112 -5.86 12.27 -21.07
CA PHE A 112 -5.78 11.60 -22.37
C PHE A 112 -4.89 12.33 -23.38
N ASN A 113 -4.29 13.48 -23.02
CA ASN A 113 -3.37 14.17 -23.91
C ASN A 113 -1.98 13.46 -23.86
N PRO A 114 -1.46 12.94 -24.97
CA PRO A 114 -0.16 12.26 -25.01
C PRO A 114 1.00 13.08 -24.44
N ARG A 115 0.92 14.42 -24.51
CA ARG A 115 1.92 15.34 -23.95
C ARG A 115 1.92 15.38 -22.39
N HIS A 116 0.86 14.88 -21.75
CA HIS A 116 0.70 14.85 -20.31
C HIS A 116 0.68 13.43 -19.76
N PHE A 117 0.89 12.43 -20.63
CA PHE A 117 0.97 11.04 -20.23
C PHE A 117 2.23 10.83 -19.41
N VAL A 118 2.04 10.49 -18.14
CA VAL A 118 3.13 10.05 -17.26
C VAL A 118 3.09 8.54 -17.22
N THR A 119 4.15 7.90 -17.69
CA THR A 119 4.27 6.44 -17.65
C THR A 119 4.12 5.97 -16.20
N PRO A 120 3.17 5.07 -15.91
CA PRO A 120 3.05 4.51 -14.57
C PRO A 120 4.31 3.71 -14.23
N GLN A 121 4.81 3.93 -13.02
CA GLN A 121 5.96 3.19 -12.50
C GLN A 121 5.45 2.20 -11.46
N PRO A 122 5.34 0.90 -11.80
CA PRO A 122 4.95 -0.11 -10.83
C PRO A 122 6.03 -0.21 -9.74
N ARG A 123 5.59 -0.24 -8.48
CA ARG A 123 6.48 -0.32 -7.30
C ARG A 123 6.61 -1.74 -6.78
N ALA A 124 5.62 -2.57 -7.05
CA ALA A 124 5.63 -3.99 -6.72
C ALA A 124 4.96 -4.79 -7.82
N LEU A 125 5.42 -6.02 -8.00
CA LEU A 125 4.86 -7.00 -8.93
C LEU A 125 4.60 -8.29 -8.15
N VAL A 126 3.37 -8.80 -8.23
CA VAL A 126 2.97 -10.09 -7.68
C VAL A 126 2.64 -11.04 -8.81
N LEU A 127 3.33 -12.15 -8.90
CA LEU A 127 3.08 -13.20 -9.89
C LEU A 127 2.32 -14.35 -9.26
N CYS A 128 1.23 -14.75 -9.87
CA CYS A 128 0.39 -15.85 -9.42
C CYS A 128 0.29 -16.93 -10.51
N PRO A 129 0.25 -18.22 -10.14
CA PRO A 129 0.19 -19.32 -11.11
C PRO A 129 -1.18 -19.45 -11.81
N THR A 130 -2.26 -18.95 -11.21
CA THR A 130 -3.61 -19.01 -11.78
C THR A 130 -4.29 -17.66 -11.75
N ARG A 131 -5.28 -17.48 -12.63
CA ARG A 131 -6.09 -16.25 -12.71
C ARG A 131 -6.90 -16.00 -11.45
N GLU A 132 -7.46 -17.06 -10.91
CA GLU A 132 -8.29 -17.04 -9.71
C GLU A 132 -7.47 -16.56 -8.50
N LEU A 133 -6.25 -17.06 -8.34
CA LEU A 133 -5.34 -16.64 -7.28
C LEU A 133 -4.90 -15.18 -7.49
N ALA A 134 -4.61 -14.77 -8.72
CA ALA A 134 -4.28 -13.37 -9.01
C ALA A 134 -5.41 -12.41 -8.66
N GLN A 135 -6.66 -12.77 -8.97
CA GLN A 135 -7.84 -11.99 -8.61
C GLN A 135 -8.06 -11.95 -7.08
N GLN A 136 -7.86 -13.07 -6.40
CA GLN A 136 -7.96 -13.14 -4.94
C GLN A 136 -6.93 -12.21 -4.28
N VAL A 137 -5.68 -12.32 -4.66
CA VAL A 137 -4.60 -11.48 -4.12
C VAL A 137 -4.83 -9.99 -4.43
N ALA A 138 -5.32 -9.68 -5.64
CA ALA A 138 -5.66 -8.31 -6.00
C ALA A 138 -6.82 -7.76 -5.14
N ASN A 139 -7.86 -8.55 -4.88
CA ASN A 139 -8.96 -8.15 -4.02
C ASN A 139 -8.49 -7.94 -2.58
N ASP A 140 -7.65 -8.81 -2.04
CA ASP A 140 -7.06 -8.65 -0.72
C ASP A 140 -6.24 -7.35 -0.64
N ALA A 141 -5.41 -7.07 -1.66
CA ALA A 141 -4.65 -5.83 -1.74
C ALA A 141 -5.55 -4.59 -1.85
N ILE A 142 -6.62 -4.65 -2.64
CA ILE A 142 -7.60 -3.55 -2.77
C ILE A 142 -8.27 -3.28 -1.42
N ASN A 143 -8.67 -4.31 -0.69
CA ASN A 143 -9.28 -4.16 0.62
C ASN A 143 -8.34 -3.48 1.62
N LEU A 144 -7.04 -3.81 1.59
CA LEU A 144 -6.04 -3.17 2.42
C LEU A 144 -5.83 -1.69 2.11
N VAL A 145 -5.97 -1.27 0.84
CA VAL A 145 -5.75 0.13 0.45
C VAL A 145 -7.04 0.95 0.37
N ARG A 146 -8.20 0.34 0.57
CA ARG A 146 -9.53 0.95 0.39
C ARG A 146 -9.82 2.07 1.38
N ALA A 147 -9.30 1.98 2.60
CA ALA A 147 -9.56 2.94 3.68
C ALA A 147 -9.04 4.36 3.40
N GLY A 148 -8.25 4.59 2.34
CA GLY A 148 -7.69 5.90 2.04
C GLY A 148 -7.21 6.07 0.62
N LYS A 149 -6.34 7.08 0.41
CA LYS A 149 -5.69 7.34 -0.89
C LYS A 149 -4.45 6.47 -1.07
N GLY A 150 -4.59 5.14 -0.88
CA GLY A 150 -3.52 4.18 -1.01
C GLY A 150 -2.94 4.04 -2.43
N PRO A 151 -1.98 3.14 -2.64
CA PRO A 151 -1.47 2.79 -3.95
C PRO A 151 -2.57 2.19 -4.81
N ARG A 152 -2.45 2.33 -6.13
CA ARG A 152 -3.36 1.68 -7.07
C ARG A 152 -2.93 0.24 -7.28
N VAL A 153 -3.91 -0.65 -7.25
CA VAL A 153 -3.74 -2.08 -7.56
C VAL A 153 -4.31 -2.33 -8.95
N ALA A 154 -3.54 -3.01 -9.80
CA ALA A 154 -4.00 -3.48 -11.11
C ALA A 154 -3.81 -5.00 -11.16
N CYS A 155 -4.82 -5.71 -11.67
CA CYS A 155 -4.77 -7.16 -11.87
C CYS A 155 -4.80 -7.45 -13.38
N LEU A 156 -3.75 -8.07 -13.88
CA LEU A 156 -3.64 -8.45 -15.30
C LEU A 156 -3.73 -9.95 -15.41
N VAL A 157 -4.75 -10.44 -16.12
CA VAL A 157 -5.01 -11.86 -16.30
C VAL A 157 -5.34 -12.17 -17.75
N GLY A 158 -4.93 -13.33 -18.24
CA GLY A 158 -5.24 -13.77 -19.60
C GLY A 158 -6.75 -13.99 -19.80
N GLY A 159 -7.23 -13.86 -21.04
CA GLY A 159 -8.61 -14.13 -21.44
C GLY A 159 -9.61 -13.00 -21.13
N MET A 160 -9.16 -11.85 -20.65
CA MET A 160 -9.99 -10.64 -20.50
C MET A 160 -9.57 -9.58 -21.53
N PRO A 161 -10.51 -8.78 -22.08
CA PRO A 161 -10.19 -7.68 -22.97
C PRO A 161 -9.25 -6.67 -22.27
N TYR A 162 -8.24 -6.21 -22.99
CA TYR A 162 -7.23 -5.27 -22.48
C TYR A 162 -7.84 -3.98 -21.91
N ALA A 163 -8.89 -3.46 -22.57
CA ALA A 163 -9.59 -2.24 -22.14
C ALA A 163 -10.30 -2.36 -20.78
N VAL A 164 -10.57 -3.58 -20.29
CA VAL A 164 -11.22 -3.82 -19.00
C VAL A 164 -10.20 -3.92 -17.88
N GLN A 165 -8.93 -4.13 -18.21
CA GLN A 165 -7.84 -4.34 -17.23
C GLN A 165 -7.06 -3.06 -16.93
N MET A 166 -7.35 -1.96 -17.62
CA MET A 166 -6.75 -0.62 -17.44
C MET A 166 -7.73 0.35 -16.79
#